data_5ec88bd2110796f111979756438de700
#
_entry.id   5ec88bd2110796f111979756438de700
#
_cell.length_a   1.000
_cell.length_b   1.000
_cell.length_c   1.000
_cell.angle_alpha   90.00
_cell.angle_beta   90.00
_cell.angle_gamma   90.00
#
_symmetry.space_group_name_H-M   'P 1'
#
loop_
_entity.id
_entity.type
_entity.pdbx_description
1 polymer ?
#
loop_
_entity_poly.entity_id
_entity_poly.type
_entity_poly.pdbx_seq_one_letter_code
_entity_poly.pdbx_strand_id
1 'polypeptide(L)'
;VSSRTQQIGQLQTIGMTEKQLRKMVRREGGYLCAAAIPVSFILGGILAYILQPEGWSTPGYLTTAAVTGVFGFFAVQISVSKPAALAAKVSPIEASRDLWDGRDDKEGNAKHKKLTAFVMARLGQSRSYKKRRLMTASIAFGGIVFMIAASYLYAWDEISFSREGVFSDAEYMVSYQYNAHDPSAYGPTDMQLKGHLSEELKKQLSGLPHVRSVRTENSVFGSIEYQGAVWSDGFYRLTRDSDAYFQLNAEGNNSYDYLCESDGIMITDSEFVSGINGISPQVGDFITLHWSDGAEHTAKLKIAAVSPDPAPVKGGYNFAMTDQTMEKLWGDMNTISAFYISVEDYETYGEQTEEAIRSLTDDDPDLSLATLREQILDD
;
A
#
# COMPACT_ATOMS: atom_id res chain seq x y z
N VAL A 1 -39.66 14.26 -7.43
CA VAL A 1 -40.35 15.54 -7.31
C VAL A 1 -41.56 15.59 -8.24
N SER A 2 -41.42 15.27 -9.54
CA SER A 2 -42.57 15.35 -10.46
C SER A 2 -43.76 14.46 -10.06
N SER A 3 -43.51 13.27 -9.47
CA SER A 3 -44.62 12.39 -9.00
C SER A 3 -45.33 12.91 -7.72
N ARG A 4 -44.77 13.90 -7.05
CA ARG A 4 -45.35 14.55 -5.84
C ARG A 4 -45.88 15.96 -6.08
N THR A 5 -45.66 16.52 -7.30
CA THR A 5 -46.09 17.86 -7.67
C THR A 5 -47.62 18.00 -7.46
N GLN A 6 -48.37 16.95 -7.79
CA GLN A 6 -49.80 16.89 -7.61
C GLN A 6 -50.20 16.94 -6.12
N GLN A 7 -49.55 16.15 -5.24
CA GLN A 7 -49.84 16.18 -3.79
C GLN A 7 -49.49 17.52 -3.19
N ILE A 8 -48.39 18.13 -3.67
CA ILE A 8 -47.94 19.46 -3.25
C ILE A 8 -48.95 20.52 -3.71
N GLY A 9 -49.46 20.45 -4.94
CA GLY A 9 -50.53 21.34 -5.42
C GLY A 9 -51.79 21.22 -4.61
N GLN A 10 -52.24 20.00 -4.26
CA GLN A 10 -53.40 19.78 -3.40
C GLN A 10 -53.22 20.36 -1.98
N LEU A 11 -52.01 20.31 -1.41
CA LEU A 11 -51.72 20.91 -0.11
C LEU A 11 -51.75 22.44 -0.17
N GLN A 12 -51.37 23.04 -1.30
CA GLN A 12 -51.46 24.49 -1.53
C GLN A 12 -52.94 24.95 -1.68
N THR A 13 -53.80 24.16 -2.34
CA THR A 13 -55.24 24.49 -2.42
C THR A 13 -55.91 24.48 -1.05
N ILE A 14 -55.41 23.74 -0.08
CA ILE A 14 -55.92 23.71 1.32
C ILE A 14 -55.31 24.86 2.14
N GLY A 15 -54.42 25.70 1.55
CA GLY A 15 -53.88 26.89 2.21
C GLY A 15 -52.51 26.75 2.84
N MET A 16 -51.75 25.69 2.50
CA MET A 16 -50.37 25.59 2.96
C MET A 16 -49.45 26.62 2.29
N THR A 17 -48.67 27.33 3.10
CA THR A 17 -47.68 28.30 2.59
C THR A 17 -46.44 27.60 2.03
N GLU A 18 -45.74 28.28 1.10
CA GLU A 18 -44.45 27.76 0.55
C GLU A 18 -43.42 27.42 1.65
N LYS A 19 -43.34 28.23 2.72
CA LYS A 19 -42.44 28.00 3.84
C LYS A 19 -42.77 26.70 4.59
N GLN A 20 -44.06 26.43 4.80
CA GLN A 20 -44.51 25.20 5.45
C GLN A 20 -44.22 23.96 4.59
N LEU A 21 -44.41 24.09 3.29
CA LEU A 21 -44.11 23.01 2.33
C LEU A 21 -42.62 22.65 2.28
N ARG A 22 -41.75 23.66 2.20
CA ARG A 22 -40.30 23.45 2.25
C ARG A 22 -39.86 22.82 3.58
N LYS A 23 -40.42 23.24 4.69
CA LYS A 23 -40.16 22.67 6.02
C LYS A 23 -40.59 21.21 6.13
N MET A 24 -41.75 20.87 5.53
CA MET A 24 -42.28 19.51 5.49
C MET A 24 -41.33 18.59 4.69
N VAL A 25 -40.90 18.97 3.49
CA VAL A 25 -40.01 18.19 2.63
C VAL A 25 -38.61 18.00 3.27
N ARG A 26 -38.08 19.05 3.92
CA ARG A 26 -36.82 18.95 4.67
C ARG A 26 -36.93 18.00 5.88
N ARG A 27 -38.03 18.02 6.61
CA ARG A 27 -38.27 17.09 7.71
C ARG A 27 -38.38 15.65 7.24
N GLU A 28 -39.04 15.43 6.10
CA GLU A 28 -39.10 14.11 5.49
C GLU A 28 -37.71 13.58 5.09
N GLY A 29 -36.87 14.43 4.50
CA GLY A 29 -35.45 14.11 4.25
C GLY A 29 -34.68 13.79 5.54
N GLY A 30 -34.91 14.54 6.60
CA GLY A 30 -34.32 14.29 7.94
C GLY A 30 -34.71 12.93 8.53
N TYR A 31 -36.00 12.56 8.45
CA TYR A 31 -36.44 11.24 8.93
C TYR A 31 -35.84 10.08 8.12
N LEU A 32 -35.69 10.27 6.80
CA LEU A 32 -35.05 9.26 5.95
C LEU A 32 -33.56 9.10 6.31
N CYS A 33 -32.85 10.20 6.55
CA CYS A 33 -31.45 10.15 7.02
C CYS A 33 -31.33 9.46 8.38
N ALA A 34 -32.19 9.83 9.34
CA ALA A 34 -32.18 9.24 10.68
C ALA A 34 -32.43 7.72 10.69
N ALA A 35 -33.11 7.18 9.66
CA ALA A 35 -33.29 5.75 9.49
C ALA A 35 -32.18 5.10 8.67
N ALA A 36 -31.71 5.77 7.62
CA ALA A 36 -30.74 5.19 6.68
C ALA A 36 -29.30 5.20 7.21
N ILE A 37 -28.89 6.26 7.91
CA ILE A 37 -27.51 6.40 8.41
C ILE A 37 -27.13 5.27 9.39
N PRO A 38 -27.91 4.95 10.44
CA PRO A 38 -27.56 3.85 11.34
C PRO A 38 -27.49 2.49 10.65
N VAL A 39 -28.42 2.24 9.71
CA VAL A 39 -28.43 0.98 8.95
C VAL A 39 -27.16 0.88 8.08
N SER A 40 -26.77 1.98 7.43
CA SER A 40 -25.55 2.03 6.62
C SER A 40 -24.29 1.78 7.46
N PHE A 41 -24.23 2.31 8.67
CA PHE A 41 -23.11 2.07 9.57
C PHE A 41 -23.03 0.61 10.03
N ILE A 42 -24.12 0.01 10.42
CA ILE A 42 -24.12 -1.41 10.81
C ILE A 42 -23.62 -2.29 9.65
N LEU A 43 -24.19 -2.09 8.46
CA LEU A 43 -23.80 -2.88 7.28
C LEU A 43 -22.36 -2.58 6.85
N GLY A 44 -21.94 -1.33 6.86
CA GLY A 44 -20.58 -0.91 6.52
C GLY A 44 -19.56 -1.43 7.51
N GLY A 45 -19.85 -1.41 8.81
CA GLY A 45 -18.97 -1.97 9.84
C GLY A 45 -18.80 -3.48 9.73
N ILE A 46 -19.88 -4.22 9.49
CA ILE A 46 -19.80 -5.67 9.27
C ILE A 46 -18.93 -5.98 8.03
N LEU A 47 -19.14 -5.26 6.93
CA LEU A 47 -18.38 -5.47 5.70
C LEU A 47 -16.89 -5.13 5.89
N ALA A 48 -16.58 -4.01 6.54
CA ALA A 48 -15.21 -3.59 6.82
C ALA A 48 -14.47 -4.61 7.68
N TYR A 49 -15.12 -5.13 8.72
CA TYR A 49 -14.55 -6.17 9.58
C TYR A 49 -14.29 -7.49 8.84
N ILE A 50 -15.20 -7.88 7.93
CA ILE A 50 -15.02 -9.11 7.12
C ILE A 50 -13.88 -8.98 6.11
N LEU A 51 -13.73 -7.79 5.50
CA LEU A 51 -12.71 -7.55 4.47
C LEU A 51 -11.30 -7.39 5.04
N GLN A 52 -11.17 -6.80 6.24
CA GLN A 52 -9.86 -6.51 6.82
C GLN A 52 -9.90 -6.59 8.36
N PRO A 53 -9.94 -7.80 8.92
CA PRO A 53 -10.06 -8.00 10.36
C PRO A 53 -8.83 -7.51 11.15
N GLU A 54 -7.63 -7.60 10.56
CA GLU A 54 -6.37 -7.19 11.19
C GLU A 54 -6.21 -5.66 11.31
N GLY A 55 -6.81 -4.89 10.40
CA GLY A 55 -6.83 -3.42 10.43
C GLY A 55 -8.01 -2.82 11.21
N TRP A 56 -8.81 -3.63 11.95
CA TRP A 56 -9.99 -3.13 12.64
C TRP A 56 -9.65 -2.31 13.87
N SER A 57 -9.95 -1.00 13.81
CA SER A 57 -9.88 -0.08 14.94
C SER A 57 -11.26 0.47 15.27
N THR A 58 -11.82 0.09 16.43
CA THR A 58 -13.13 0.58 16.87
C THR A 58 -13.19 2.11 17.03
N PRO A 59 -12.18 2.81 17.60
CA PRO A 59 -12.17 4.27 17.65
C PRO A 59 -12.12 4.91 16.27
N GLY A 60 -11.30 4.40 15.35
CA GLY A 60 -11.19 4.87 13.97
C GLY A 60 -12.50 4.71 13.21
N TYR A 61 -13.15 3.55 13.34
CA TYR A 61 -14.45 3.32 12.74
C TYR A 61 -15.52 4.31 13.25
N LEU A 62 -15.60 4.56 14.55
CA LEU A 62 -16.56 5.49 15.12
C LEU A 62 -16.32 6.94 14.65
N THR A 63 -15.07 7.35 14.55
CA THR A 63 -14.71 8.68 14.04
C THR A 63 -15.13 8.84 12.58
N THR A 64 -14.79 7.87 11.73
CA THR A 64 -15.17 7.85 10.31
C THR A 64 -16.68 7.82 10.13
N ALA A 65 -17.40 7.02 10.93
CA ALA A 65 -18.85 6.95 10.92
C ALA A 65 -19.50 8.30 11.32
N ALA A 66 -18.96 8.97 12.33
CA ALA A 66 -19.46 10.27 12.77
C ALA A 66 -19.28 11.34 11.67
N VAL A 67 -18.08 11.44 11.10
CA VAL A 67 -17.77 12.41 10.02
C VAL A 67 -18.65 12.13 8.79
N THR A 68 -18.71 10.88 8.34
CA THR A 68 -19.51 10.46 7.17
C THR A 68 -21.00 10.69 7.39
N GLY A 69 -21.50 10.43 8.61
CA GLY A 69 -22.89 10.65 8.98
C GLY A 69 -23.29 12.13 8.94
N VAL A 70 -22.46 12.99 9.47
CA VAL A 70 -22.66 14.45 9.44
C VAL A 70 -22.63 14.94 7.99
N PHE A 71 -21.63 14.56 7.22
CA PHE A 71 -21.51 14.93 5.80
C PHE A 71 -22.70 14.42 4.98
N GLY A 72 -23.09 13.17 5.14
CA GLY A 72 -24.26 12.57 4.49
C GLY A 72 -25.56 13.28 4.80
N PHE A 73 -25.77 13.64 6.06
CA PHE A 73 -26.93 14.43 6.48
C PHE A 73 -26.99 15.79 5.78
N PHE A 74 -25.89 16.53 5.77
CA PHE A 74 -25.83 17.84 5.08
C PHE A 74 -25.99 17.70 3.56
N ALA A 75 -25.38 16.70 2.94
CA ALA A 75 -25.52 16.43 1.50
C ALA A 75 -26.99 16.19 1.11
N VAL A 76 -27.73 15.40 1.90
CA VAL A 76 -29.16 15.16 1.67
C VAL A 76 -29.98 16.44 1.85
N GLN A 77 -29.71 17.23 2.91
CA GLN A 77 -30.44 18.48 3.15
C GLN A 77 -30.23 19.50 2.01
N ILE A 78 -29.02 19.59 1.48
CA ILE A 78 -28.68 20.44 0.33
C ILE A 78 -29.39 19.92 -0.94
N SER A 79 -29.30 18.63 -1.21
CA SER A 79 -29.90 18.00 -2.38
C SER A 79 -31.44 18.13 -2.42
N VAL A 80 -32.09 18.08 -1.25
CA VAL A 80 -33.55 18.22 -1.13
C VAL A 80 -34.00 19.68 -1.21
N SER A 81 -33.14 20.64 -0.90
CA SER A 81 -33.50 22.06 -0.80
C SER A 81 -33.97 22.69 -2.12
N LYS A 82 -33.23 22.45 -3.23
CA LYS A 82 -33.58 22.97 -4.55
C LYS A 82 -34.88 22.38 -5.13
N PRO A 83 -35.07 21.04 -5.15
CA PRO A 83 -36.34 20.43 -5.54
C PRO A 83 -37.54 20.87 -4.70
N ALA A 84 -37.34 21.03 -3.39
CA ALA A 84 -38.38 21.52 -2.52
C ALA A 84 -38.80 22.98 -2.81
N ALA A 85 -37.81 23.82 -3.19
CA ALA A 85 -38.08 25.20 -3.57
C ALA A 85 -38.80 25.30 -4.94
N LEU A 86 -38.45 24.45 -5.89
CA LEU A 86 -39.12 24.39 -7.21
C LEU A 86 -40.58 23.87 -7.06
N ALA A 87 -40.76 22.79 -6.30
CA ALA A 87 -42.08 22.23 -6.06
C ALA A 87 -43.02 23.21 -5.33
N ALA A 88 -42.49 24.06 -4.45
CA ALA A 88 -43.25 25.06 -3.73
C ALA A 88 -43.74 26.26 -4.60
N LYS A 89 -43.13 26.46 -5.78
CA LYS A 89 -43.47 27.53 -6.73
C LYS A 89 -44.49 27.11 -7.80
N VAL A 90 -44.81 25.82 -7.91
CA VAL A 90 -45.80 25.33 -8.90
C VAL A 90 -47.20 25.80 -8.52
N SER A 91 -47.88 26.50 -9.45
CA SER A 91 -49.26 26.98 -9.24
C SER A 91 -50.23 25.81 -9.06
N PRO A 92 -51.22 25.90 -8.15
CA PRO A 92 -52.24 24.87 -8.00
C PRO A 92 -52.97 24.52 -9.27
N ILE A 93 -53.16 25.50 -10.16
CA ILE A 93 -53.79 25.34 -11.47
C ILE A 93 -52.94 24.54 -12.42
N GLU A 94 -51.65 24.76 -12.42
CA GLU A 94 -50.66 24.03 -13.22
C GLU A 94 -50.49 22.57 -12.76
N ALA A 95 -50.51 22.34 -11.46
CA ALA A 95 -50.50 21.01 -10.84
C ALA A 95 -51.78 20.20 -11.15
N SER A 96 -52.91 20.86 -11.41
CA SER A 96 -54.16 20.20 -11.83
C SER A 96 -54.23 19.90 -13.33
N ARG A 97 -53.54 20.66 -14.15
CA ARG A 97 -53.49 20.48 -15.62
C ARG A 97 -52.69 19.23 -16.03
N ASP A 98 -51.65 18.87 -15.31
CA ASP A 98 -50.92 17.60 -15.50
C ASP A 98 -51.76 16.34 -15.18
N LEU A 99 -52.98 16.52 -14.68
CA LEU A 99 -53.94 15.44 -14.41
C LEU A 99 -54.62 14.89 -15.70
N TRP A 100 -54.60 15.63 -16.78
CA TRP A 100 -55.35 15.24 -18.01
C TRP A 100 -54.52 14.45 -19.00
N ASP A 101 -53.19 14.48 -18.90
CA ASP A 101 -52.29 13.87 -19.89
C ASP A 101 -51.77 12.49 -19.50
N GLY A 102 -52.29 11.88 -18.46
CA GLY A 102 -51.75 10.62 -17.92
C GLY A 102 -52.76 9.64 -17.32
N ARG A 103 -53.94 9.47 -17.95
CA ARG A 103 -54.89 8.42 -17.56
C ARG A 103 -54.68 7.14 -18.33
N ASP A 104 -53.97 6.20 -17.75
CA ASP A 104 -54.25 4.78 -17.91
C ASP A 104 -54.93 4.26 -16.65
N ASP A 105 -56.23 4.09 -16.75
CA ASP A 105 -57.10 3.61 -15.69
C ASP A 105 -56.88 2.12 -15.44
N LYS A 106 -56.43 1.79 -14.23
CA LYS A 106 -56.80 0.51 -13.60
C LYS A 106 -57.50 0.82 -12.30
N GLU A 107 -58.85 0.76 -12.36
CA GLU A 107 -59.71 0.77 -11.20
C GLU A 107 -59.36 -0.40 -10.24
N GLY A 108 -58.82 -0.08 -9.11
CA GLY A 108 -58.62 -1.01 -8.00
C GLY A 108 -59.44 -0.55 -6.79
N ASN A 109 -60.34 -1.38 -6.34
CA ASN A 109 -61.26 -1.22 -5.21
C ASN A 109 -60.58 -0.56 -3.96
N ALA A 110 -60.82 0.70 -3.76
CA ALA A 110 -60.28 1.46 -2.61
C ALA A 110 -61.13 1.26 -1.39
N LYS A 111 -60.73 0.39 -0.48
CA LYS A 111 -61.28 0.40 0.91
C LYS A 111 -60.93 1.70 1.60
N HIS A 112 -61.93 2.41 2.10
CA HIS A 112 -61.78 3.63 2.91
C HIS A 112 -60.91 3.40 4.16
N LYS A 113 -59.61 3.73 4.09
CA LYS A 113 -58.73 3.83 5.26
C LYS A 113 -58.57 5.32 5.58
N LYS A 114 -58.61 5.67 6.89
CA LYS A 114 -58.32 7.02 7.35
C LYS A 114 -56.99 7.52 6.74
N LEU A 115 -57.06 8.64 6.04
CA LEU A 115 -55.92 9.29 5.36
C LEU A 115 -55.01 9.92 6.42
N THR A 116 -54.09 9.12 6.93
CA THR A 116 -52.94 9.62 7.71
C THR A 116 -51.79 9.96 6.77
N ALA A 117 -50.93 10.89 7.15
CA ALA A 117 -49.74 11.28 6.38
C ALA A 117 -48.87 10.05 5.99
N PHE A 118 -48.88 9.03 6.82
CA PHE A 118 -48.20 7.75 6.55
C PHE A 118 -48.87 6.92 5.43
N VAL A 119 -50.20 6.89 5.39
CA VAL A 119 -50.95 6.16 4.33
C VAL A 119 -50.83 6.89 2.99
N MET A 120 -50.79 8.22 2.97
CA MET A 120 -50.53 8.99 1.74
C MET A 120 -49.11 8.81 1.24
N ALA A 121 -48.13 8.78 2.11
CA ALA A 121 -46.74 8.47 1.75
C ALA A 121 -46.61 7.06 1.12
N ARG A 122 -47.31 6.07 1.66
CA ARG A 122 -47.32 4.68 1.16
C ARG A 122 -48.02 4.52 -0.19
N LEU A 123 -49.11 5.26 -0.43
CA LEU A 123 -49.81 5.25 -1.73
C LEU A 123 -49.02 5.94 -2.84
N GLY A 124 -48.30 7.03 -2.54
CA GLY A 124 -47.39 7.68 -3.48
C GLY A 124 -46.14 6.80 -3.81
N GLN A 125 -45.77 5.91 -2.89
CA GLN A 125 -44.67 5.00 -3.04
C GLN A 125 -44.92 3.86 -4.05
N SER A 126 -46.16 3.39 -4.21
CA SER A 126 -46.49 2.26 -5.06
C SER A 126 -46.38 2.57 -6.57
N ARG A 127 -46.62 3.83 -6.96
CA ARG A 127 -46.71 4.27 -8.36
C ARG A 127 -45.35 4.40 -9.10
N SER A 128 -44.24 4.53 -8.38
CA SER A 128 -42.89 4.68 -8.96
C SER A 128 -41.87 3.67 -8.45
N TYR A 129 -42.32 2.48 -8.09
CA TYR A 129 -41.54 1.45 -7.46
C TYR A 129 -40.23 1.07 -8.21
N LYS A 130 -40.28 0.96 -9.55
CA LYS A 130 -39.10 0.63 -10.37
C LYS A 130 -38.05 1.75 -10.37
N LYS A 131 -38.46 3.01 -10.56
CA LYS A 131 -37.55 4.19 -10.53
C LYS A 131 -36.92 4.36 -9.15
N ARG A 132 -37.69 4.12 -8.09
CA ARG A 132 -37.22 4.25 -6.71
C ARG A 132 -36.24 3.15 -6.34
N ARG A 133 -36.50 1.90 -6.72
CA ARG A 133 -35.51 0.80 -6.54
C ARG A 133 -34.19 1.13 -7.22
N LEU A 134 -34.21 1.61 -8.44
CA LEU A 134 -33.00 1.99 -9.17
C LEU A 134 -32.26 3.13 -8.47
N MET A 135 -32.96 4.19 -8.01
CA MET A 135 -32.33 5.27 -7.25
C MET A 135 -31.76 4.79 -5.91
N THR A 136 -32.52 3.98 -5.16
CA THR A 136 -32.03 3.45 -3.89
C THR A 136 -30.82 2.53 -4.10
N ALA A 137 -30.86 1.67 -5.12
CA ALA A 137 -29.75 0.80 -5.47
C ALA A 137 -28.50 1.62 -5.90
N SER A 138 -28.70 2.68 -6.68
CA SER A 138 -27.57 3.55 -7.08
C SER A 138 -26.95 4.29 -5.91
N ILE A 139 -27.76 4.81 -5.00
CA ILE A 139 -27.27 5.49 -3.78
C ILE A 139 -26.58 4.49 -2.84
N ALA A 140 -27.17 3.30 -2.67
CA ALA A 140 -26.57 2.25 -1.85
C ALA A 140 -25.22 1.78 -2.43
N PHE A 141 -25.16 1.58 -3.75
CA PHE A 141 -23.92 1.21 -4.43
C PHE A 141 -22.84 2.30 -4.30
N GLY A 142 -23.21 3.57 -4.50
CA GLY A 142 -22.28 4.69 -4.27
C GLY A 142 -21.78 4.77 -2.83
N GLY A 143 -22.65 4.53 -1.86
CA GLY A 143 -22.28 4.46 -0.44
C GLY A 143 -21.33 3.29 -0.13
N ILE A 144 -21.58 2.12 -0.70
CA ILE A 144 -20.72 0.94 -0.54
C ILE A 144 -19.33 1.24 -1.13
N VAL A 145 -19.24 1.74 -2.37
CA VAL A 145 -17.97 2.08 -3.01
C VAL A 145 -17.20 3.13 -2.20
N PHE A 146 -17.92 4.15 -1.72
CA PHE A 146 -17.31 5.18 -0.86
C PHE A 146 -16.78 4.60 0.46
N MET A 147 -17.53 3.72 1.12
CA MET A 147 -17.08 3.08 2.36
C MET A 147 -15.89 2.15 2.15
N ILE A 148 -15.87 1.41 1.03
CA ILE A 148 -14.70 0.57 0.66
C ILE A 148 -13.48 1.47 0.46
N ALA A 149 -13.60 2.54 -0.32
CA ALA A 149 -12.49 3.47 -0.56
C ALA A 149 -12.02 4.16 0.73
N ALA A 150 -12.94 4.61 1.58
CA ALA A 150 -12.60 5.23 2.85
C ALA A 150 -11.94 4.24 3.83
N SER A 151 -12.41 2.98 3.86
CA SER A 151 -11.79 1.93 4.68
C SER A 151 -10.40 1.57 4.18
N TYR A 152 -10.20 1.51 2.86
CA TYR A 152 -8.90 1.26 2.25
C TYR A 152 -7.91 2.39 2.59
N LEU A 153 -8.32 3.66 2.41
CA LEU A 153 -7.49 4.81 2.75
C LEU A 153 -7.19 4.92 4.26
N TYR A 154 -8.12 4.49 5.12
CA TYR A 154 -7.89 4.49 6.56
C TYR A 154 -7.00 3.34 7.03
N ALA A 155 -7.07 2.19 6.36
CA ALA A 155 -6.21 1.04 6.62
C ALA A 155 -4.83 1.17 5.94
N TRP A 156 -4.63 2.23 5.14
CA TRP A 156 -3.32 2.54 4.59
C TRP A 156 -2.43 3.02 5.72
N ASP A 157 -1.51 2.17 6.12
CA ASP A 157 -0.44 2.49 7.05
C ASP A 157 0.82 2.77 6.22
N GLU A 158 1.23 4.04 6.18
CA GLU A 158 2.41 4.48 5.45
C GLU A 158 3.66 3.72 5.90
N ILE A 159 3.78 3.48 7.21
CA ILE A 159 4.90 2.72 7.79
C ILE A 159 4.92 1.28 7.29
N SER A 160 3.76 0.60 7.28
CA SER A 160 3.66 -0.78 6.78
C SER A 160 3.90 -0.89 5.29
N PHE A 161 3.50 0.13 4.51
CA PHE A 161 3.74 0.18 3.07
C PHE A 161 5.23 0.38 2.77
N SER A 162 5.87 1.34 3.43
CA SER A 162 7.30 1.64 3.24
C SER A 162 8.23 0.60 3.89
N ARG A 163 7.69 -0.34 4.69
CA ARG A 163 8.44 -1.50 5.19
C ARG A 163 8.71 -2.58 4.15
N GLU A 164 8.54 -2.29 2.88
CA GLU A 164 8.96 -3.18 1.80
C GLU A 164 10.47 -3.06 1.52
N GLY A 165 11.02 -4.07 0.87
CA GLY A 165 12.44 -4.07 0.47
C GLY A 165 13.40 -4.02 1.66
N VAL A 166 14.27 -3.03 1.69
CA VAL A 166 15.37 -2.86 2.64
C VAL A 166 14.89 -2.78 4.10
N PHE A 167 13.76 -2.10 4.34
CA PHE A 167 13.23 -1.85 5.68
C PHE A 167 12.11 -2.82 6.13
N SER A 168 11.94 -3.98 5.49
CA SER A 168 10.87 -4.93 5.88
C SER A 168 11.03 -5.50 7.30
N ASP A 169 12.25 -5.59 7.86
CA ASP A 169 12.56 -6.09 9.22
C ASP A 169 13.53 -5.21 10.02
N ALA A 170 13.86 -4.03 9.49
CA ALA A 170 14.74 -3.06 10.12
C ALA A 170 14.22 -1.65 9.90
N GLU A 171 14.57 -0.73 10.76
CA GLU A 171 14.21 0.68 10.66
C GLU A 171 15.39 1.56 10.21
N TYR A 172 16.62 1.06 10.36
CA TYR A 172 17.83 1.75 9.95
C TYR A 172 18.77 0.82 9.21
N MET A 173 19.48 1.39 8.22
CA MET A 173 20.55 0.73 7.52
C MET A 173 21.80 1.60 7.53
N VAL A 174 22.88 1.07 8.09
CA VAL A 174 24.21 1.68 8.00
C VAL A 174 24.99 0.94 6.92
N SER A 175 25.40 1.63 5.90
CA SER A 175 26.14 1.08 4.74
C SER A 175 27.26 1.99 4.32
N TYR A 176 28.07 1.57 3.36
CA TYR A 176 29.05 2.45 2.74
C TYR A 176 28.37 3.53 1.89
N GLN A 177 28.95 4.72 1.90
CA GLN A 177 28.48 5.84 1.06
C GLN A 177 28.81 5.52 -0.39
N TYR A 178 27.81 5.36 -1.24
CA TYR A 178 27.99 5.01 -2.64
C TYR A 178 28.89 5.99 -3.41
N ASN A 179 28.80 7.28 -3.10
CA ASN A 179 29.58 8.33 -3.76
C ASN A 179 30.99 8.53 -3.19
N ALA A 180 31.34 7.86 -2.10
CA ALA A 180 32.65 8.02 -1.45
C ALA A 180 33.70 7.01 -1.95
N HIS A 181 33.28 5.96 -2.70
CA HIS A 181 34.22 5.03 -3.30
C HIS A 181 34.73 5.54 -4.65
N ASP A 182 35.95 5.18 -4.98
CA ASP A 182 36.50 5.39 -6.32
C ASP A 182 35.58 4.72 -7.34
N PRO A 183 35.16 5.39 -8.43
CA PRO A 183 34.40 4.77 -9.52
C PRO A 183 35.23 3.75 -10.30
N SER A 184 36.07 2.99 -9.62
CA SER A 184 36.83 1.88 -10.17
C SER A 184 35.88 0.76 -10.63
N ALA A 185 36.35 -0.11 -11.50
CA ALA A 185 35.57 -1.26 -11.97
C ALA A 185 35.19 -2.25 -10.86
N TYR A 186 35.66 -2.04 -9.63
CA TYR A 186 35.52 -2.95 -8.51
C TYR A 186 34.46 -2.50 -7.48
N GLY A 187 33.84 -1.35 -7.69
CA GLY A 187 32.75 -0.86 -6.82
C GLY A 187 33.21 -0.56 -5.39
N PRO A 188 32.37 -0.83 -4.37
CA PRO A 188 32.64 -0.50 -2.96
C PRO A 188 33.66 -1.40 -2.26
N THR A 189 34.32 -2.32 -2.95
CA THR A 189 35.34 -3.21 -2.37
C THR A 189 36.47 -2.44 -1.67
N ASP A 190 36.90 -1.32 -2.24
CA ASP A 190 37.95 -0.47 -1.66
C ASP A 190 37.53 0.08 -0.27
N MET A 191 36.26 0.35 -0.06
CA MET A 191 35.70 0.76 1.23
C MET A 191 35.70 -0.38 2.25
N GLN A 192 35.39 -1.60 1.79
CA GLN A 192 35.47 -2.79 2.64
C GLN A 192 36.88 -3.05 3.13
N LEU A 193 37.91 -2.78 2.32
CA LEU A 193 39.32 -2.88 2.72
C LEU A 193 39.69 -1.92 3.85
N LYS A 194 39.05 -0.77 3.94
CA LYS A 194 39.26 0.19 5.05
C LYS A 194 38.66 -0.32 6.38
N GLY A 195 37.68 -1.22 6.32
CA GLY A 195 37.11 -1.90 7.48
C GLY A 195 36.23 -1.05 8.40
N HIS A 196 35.63 0.04 7.88
CA HIS A 196 34.75 0.92 8.66
C HIS A 196 33.52 0.19 9.19
N LEU A 197 32.87 -0.66 8.39
CA LEU A 197 31.85 -1.59 8.85
C LEU A 197 32.54 -2.81 9.48
N SER A 198 32.66 -2.81 10.80
CA SER A 198 33.41 -3.80 11.55
C SER A 198 32.55 -4.49 12.61
N GLU A 199 32.98 -5.64 13.12
CA GLU A 199 32.32 -6.31 14.26
C GLU A 199 32.33 -5.44 15.52
N GLU A 200 33.31 -4.52 15.68
CA GLU A 200 33.34 -3.58 16.78
C GLU A 200 32.22 -2.53 16.65
N LEU A 201 32.02 -1.94 15.46
CA LEU A 201 30.91 -1.03 15.19
C LEU A 201 29.57 -1.75 15.40
N LYS A 202 29.42 -2.99 14.91
CA LYS A 202 28.23 -3.80 15.14
C LYS A 202 27.92 -3.97 16.63
N LYS A 203 28.94 -4.23 17.43
CA LYS A 203 28.80 -4.39 18.88
C LYS A 203 28.38 -3.09 19.55
N GLN A 204 28.93 -1.95 19.12
CA GLN A 204 28.52 -0.64 19.61
C GLN A 204 27.06 -0.35 19.25
N LEU A 205 26.65 -0.57 17.99
CA LEU A 205 25.28 -0.43 17.52
C LEU A 205 24.33 -1.34 18.31
N SER A 206 24.72 -2.59 18.55
CA SER A 206 23.91 -3.55 19.32
C SER A 206 23.78 -3.18 20.80
N GLY A 207 24.68 -2.36 21.32
CA GLY A 207 24.67 -1.87 22.69
C GLY A 207 23.85 -0.60 22.90
N LEU A 208 23.32 0.00 21.85
CA LEU A 208 22.50 1.21 21.94
C LEU A 208 21.14 0.92 22.62
N PRO A 209 20.60 1.88 23.39
CA PRO A 209 19.26 1.76 23.96
C PRO A 209 18.20 1.51 22.88
N HIS A 210 17.24 0.64 23.21
CA HIS A 210 16.10 0.31 22.34
C HIS A 210 16.45 -0.40 21.02
N VAL A 211 17.70 -0.72 20.75
CA VAL A 211 18.07 -1.59 19.63
C VAL A 211 17.70 -3.03 19.98
N ARG A 212 16.83 -3.63 19.18
CA ARG A 212 16.38 -5.02 19.31
C ARG A 212 17.40 -5.99 18.73
N SER A 213 17.87 -5.70 17.53
CA SER A 213 18.84 -6.54 16.82
C SER A 213 19.61 -5.75 15.77
N VAL A 214 20.84 -6.20 15.50
CA VAL A 214 21.65 -5.72 14.38
C VAL A 214 22.00 -6.91 13.50
N ARG A 215 21.44 -6.93 12.29
CA ARG A 215 21.71 -7.95 11.27
C ARG A 215 22.85 -7.46 10.37
N THR A 216 23.81 -8.33 10.10
CA THR A 216 24.90 -8.04 9.19
C THR A 216 24.55 -8.54 7.80
N GLU A 217 24.77 -7.72 6.79
CA GLU A 217 24.79 -8.12 5.41
C GLU A 217 26.21 -8.27 4.92
N ASN A 218 26.46 -9.33 4.18
CA ASN A 218 27.74 -9.58 3.54
C ASN A 218 27.56 -9.68 2.04
N SER A 219 28.27 -8.85 1.32
CA SER A 219 28.34 -8.88 -0.12
C SER A 219 29.72 -8.41 -0.57
N VAL A 220 30.11 -8.76 -1.77
CA VAL A 220 31.33 -8.32 -2.41
C VAL A 220 31.00 -7.77 -3.78
N PHE A 221 31.85 -6.88 -4.28
CA PHE A 221 31.68 -6.28 -5.60
C PHE A 221 32.84 -6.65 -6.50
N GLY A 222 32.57 -6.72 -7.79
CA GLY A 222 33.58 -6.95 -8.78
C GLY A 222 33.11 -6.58 -10.18
N SER A 223 34.06 -6.52 -11.13
CA SER A 223 33.74 -6.34 -12.53
C SER A 223 33.49 -7.71 -13.16
N ILE A 224 32.37 -7.85 -13.84
CA ILE A 224 31.92 -9.07 -14.49
C ILE A 224 32.16 -8.93 -16.00
N GLU A 225 32.81 -9.90 -16.61
CA GLU A 225 32.90 -10.01 -18.05
C GLU A 225 32.14 -11.25 -18.53
N TYR A 226 31.15 -11.05 -19.40
CA TYR A 226 30.32 -12.10 -19.95
C TYR A 226 29.74 -11.70 -21.32
N GLN A 227 29.80 -12.57 -22.32
CA GLN A 227 29.29 -12.34 -23.69
C GLN A 227 29.75 -11.01 -24.32
N GLY A 228 30.92 -10.52 -23.96
CA GLY A 228 31.48 -9.26 -24.46
C GLY A 228 31.02 -8.01 -23.76
N ALA A 229 30.11 -8.11 -22.80
CA ALA A 229 29.75 -7.04 -21.89
C ALA A 229 30.66 -7.05 -20.65
N VAL A 230 30.98 -5.87 -20.15
CA VAL A 230 31.75 -5.67 -18.91
C VAL A 230 30.98 -4.65 -18.03
N TRP A 231 30.69 -5.03 -16.80
CA TRP A 231 30.00 -4.15 -15.84
C TRP A 231 30.40 -4.53 -14.42
N SER A 232 30.15 -3.63 -13.47
CA SER A 232 30.32 -3.90 -12.03
C SER A 232 29.00 -4.30 -11.40
N ASP A 233 29.03 -5.34 -10.54
CA ASP A 233 27.86 -5.79 -9.80
C ASP A 233 28.25 -6.38 -8.45
N GLY A 234 27.26 -6.55 -7.56
CA GLY A 234 27.42 -7.12 -6.25
C GLY A 234 27.04 -8.60 -6.19
N PHE A 235 27.74 -9.33 -5.35
CA PHE A 235 27.47 -10.74 -5.07
C PHE A 235 27.04 -10.89 -3.61
N TYR A 236 25.80 -11.33 -3.41
CA TYR A 236 25.28 -11.63 -2.09
C TYR A 236 25.86 -12.93 -1.54
N ARG A 237 26.18 -12.94 -0.24
CA ARG A 237 26.69 -14.12 0.46
C ARG A 237 25.57 -15.04 0.86
N LEU A 238 25.46 -16.20 0.23
CA LEU A 238 24.53 -17.26 0.60
C LEU A 238 25.12 -18.12 1.74
N THR A 239 24.31 -18.35 2.76
CA THR A 239 24.54 -19.35 3.80
C THR A 239 23.50 -20.46 3.70
N ARG A 240 23.64 -21.54 4.48
CA ARG A 240 22.62 -22.61 4.50
C ARG A 240 21.24 -22.12 4.89
N ASP A 241 21.15 -21.00 5.62
CA ASP A 241 19.90 -20.41 6.09
C ASP A 241 19.32 -19.37 5.11
N SER A 242 19.88 -19.24 3.91
CA SER A 242 19.40 -18.33 2.87
C SER A 242 18.24 -18.92 2.06
N ASP A 243 17.22 -19.44 2.74
CA ASP A 243 16.11 -20.22 2.16
C ASP A 243 15.38 -19.47 1.03
N ALA A 244 15.24 -18.15 1.13
CA ALA A 244 14.56 -17.34 0.13
C ALA A 244 15.21 -17.46 -1.26
N TYR A 245 16.54 -17.58 -1.33
CA TYR A 245 17.26 -17.80 -2.61
C TYR A 245 17.09 -19.22 -3.12
N PHE A 246 17.09 -20.21 -2.25
CA PHE A 246 16.98 -21.63 -2.65
C PHE A 246 15.56 -22.01 -3.08
N GLN A 247 14.56 -21.20 -2.71
CA GLN A 247 13.15 -21.36 -3.11
C GLN A 247 12.80 -20.63 -4.42
N LEU A 248 13.73 -19.85 -4.99
CA LEU A 248 13.50 -19.21 -6.28
C LEU A 248 13.23 -20.24 -7.39
N ASN A 249 12.31 -19.90 -8.28
CA ASN A 249 12.03 -20.69 -9.46
C ASN A 249 13.14 -20.45 -10.52
N ALA A 250 14.31 -21.08 -10.30
CA ALA A 250 15.47 -20.91 -11.14
C ALA A 250 15.64 -22.07 -12.11
N GLU A 251 16.10 -21.78 -13.32
CA GLU A 251 16.67 -22.79 -14.21
C GLU A 251 18.02 -23.23 -13.66
N GLY A 252 18.32 -24.53 -13.71
CA GLY A 252 19.57 -25.11 -13.17
C GLY A 252 19.39 -25.64 -11.76
N ASN A 253 20.47 -25.60 -10.96
CA ASN A 253 20.46 -26.08 -9.58
C ASN A 253 20.96 -25.00 -8.62
N ASN A 254 20.04 -24.44 -7.83
CA ASN A 254 20.28 -23.40 -6.85
C ASN A 254 20.44 -23.94 -5.41
N SER A 255 20.60 -25.25 -5.22
CA SER A 255 20.82 -25.79 -3.87
C SER A 255 22.21 -25.38 -3.33
N TYR A 256 22.27 -25.11 -2.03
CA TYR A 256 23.51 -24.69 -1.38
C TYR A 256 24.67 -25.66 -1.63
N ASP A 257 24.42 -26.97 -1.47
CA ASP A 257 25.45 -27.99 -1.63
C ASP A 257 26.00 -28.03 -3.06
N TYR A 258 25.13 -27.94 -4.08
CA TYR A 258 25.59 -27.92 -5.47
C TYR A 258 26.37 -26.63 -5.82
N LEU A 259 25.94 -25.49 -5.30
CA LEU A 259 26.67 -24.21 -5.47
C LEU A 259 28.07 -24.28 -4.86
N CYS A 260 28.21 -24.90 -3.67
CA CYS A 260 29.53 -25.14 -3.05
C CYS A 260 30.41 -26.10 -3.87
N GLU A 261 29.86 -27.25 -4.31
CA GLU A 261 30.61 -28.26 -5.05
C GLU A 261 31.09 -27.78 -6.42
N SER A 262 30.30 -26.91 -7.07
CA SER A 262 30.61 -26.41 -8.42
C SER A 262 31.36 -25.09 -8.42
N ASP A 263 31.70 -24.50 -7.29
CA ASP A 263 32.11 -23.08 -7.17
C ASP A 263 31.18 -22.17 -8.00
N GLY A 264 29.87 -22.49 -7.95
CA GLY A 264 28.86 -21.91 -8.81
C GLY A 264 28.27 -20.62 -8.25
N ILE A 265 27.81 -19.80 -9.16
CA ILE A 265 27.02 -18.59 -8.83
C ILE A 265 25.58 -18.77 -9.27
N MET A 266 24.70 -18.02 -8.62
CA MET A 266 23.30 -17.86 -8.99
C MET A 266 23.07 -16.45 -9.51
N ILE A 267 22.36 -16.32 -10.64
CA ILE A 267 21.80 -15.06 -11.12
C ILE A 267 20.37 -14.98 -10.59
N THR A 268 20.06 -13.94 -9.81
CA THR A 268 18.81 -13.81 -9.05
C THR A 268 17.77 -12.93 -9.73
N ASP A 269 18.16 -12.18 -10.78
CA ASP A 269 17.28 -11.36 -11.62
C ASP A 269 17.85 -11.29 -13.03
N SER A 270 17.57 -12.33 -13.82
CA SER A 270 18.12 -12.41 -15.17
C SER A 270 17.45 -11.47 -16.16
N GLU A 271 16.21 -11.06 -15.94
CA GLU A 271 15.51 -10.08 -16.79
C GLU A 271 16.14 -8.71 -16.65
N PHE A 272 16.43 -8.27 -15.43
CA PHE A 272 17.12 -7.01 -15.16
C PHE A 272 18.55 -7.01 -15.73
N VAL A 273 19.34 -8.05 -15.43
CA VAL A 273 20.73 -8.19 -15.89
C VAL A 273 20.81 -8.22 -17.42
N SER A 274 19.88 -8.93 -18.07
CA SER A 274 19.79 -9.01 -19.53
C SER A 274 19.39 -7.69 -20.16
N GLY A 275 18.42 -7.00 -19.55
CA GLY A 275 17.89 -5.73 -20.04
C GLY A 275 18.92 -4.60 -20.03
N ILE A 276 19.73 -4.52 -18.98
CA ILE A 276 20.76 -3.48 -18.83
C ILE A 276 22.00 -3.79 -19.68
N ASN A 277 22.46 -5.04 -19.72
CA ASN A 277 23.75 -5.39 -20.29
C ASN A 277 23.66 -5.99 -21.71
N GLY A 278 22.46 -6.25 -22.21
CA GLY A 278 22.24 -6.84 -23.55
C GLY A 278 22.75 -8.26 -23.67
N ILE A 279 22.73 -9.03 -22.58
CA ILE A 279 23.25 -10.40 -22.48
C ILE A 279 22.11 -11.41 -22.29
N SER A 280 22.41 -12.69 -22.44
CA SER A 280 21.46 -13.78 -22.19
C SER A 280 22.14 -14.86 -21.34
N PRO A 281 22.05 -14.76 -20.00
CA PRO A 281 22.69 -15.71 -19.11
C PRO A 281 22.17 -17.14 -19.32
N GLN A 282 23.06 -18.10 -19.42
CA GLN A 282 22.73 -19.52 -19.61
C GLN A 282 23.33 -20.36 -18.48
N VAL A 283 22.55 -21.31 -17.96
CA VAL A 283 23.06 -22.29 -17.01
C VAL A 283 24.17 -23.11 -17.63
N GLY A 284 25.28 -23.21 -16.93
CA GLY A 284 26.47 -23.95 -17.38
C GLY A 284 27.53 -23.08 -18.01
N ASP A 285 27.23 -21.86 -18.39
CA ASP A 285 28.21 -20.88 -18.87
C ASP A 285 29.11 -20.38 -17.74
N PHE A 286 30.15 -19.64 -18.11
CA PHE A 286 31.13 -19.08 -17.18
C PHE A 286 31.18 -17.58 -17.35
N ILE A 287 31.13 -16.85 -16.22
CA ILE A 287 31.54 -15.44 -16.15
C ILE A 287 32.99 -15.33 -15.75
N THR A 288 33.64 -14.23 -16.14
CA THR A 288 34.94 -13.83 -15.60
C THR A 288 34.69 -12.72 -14.58
N LEU A 289 35.08 -12.94 -13.35
CA LEU A 289 34.97 -11.94 -12.25
C LEU A 289 36.36 -11.37 -11.98
N HIS A 290 36.46 -10.05 -11.97
CA HIS A 290 37.64 -9.29 -11.59
C HIS A 290 37.36 -8.53 -10.30
N TRP A 291 38.24 -8.61 -9.31
CA TRP A 291 38.13 -7.86 -8.05
C TRP A 291 39.50 -7.44 -7.53
N SER A 292 39.51 -6.57 -6.54
CA SER A 292 40.72 -6.11 -5.87
C SER A 292 40.59 -6.26 -4.36
N ASP A 293 41.65 -6.76 -3.73
CA ASP A 293 41.89 -6.73 -2.28
C ASP A 293 43.14 -5.92 -1.95
N GLY A 294 43.49 -4.98 -2.84
CA GLY A 294 44.80 -4.30 -2.89
C GLY A 294 45.70 -4.88 -3.97
N ALA A 295 45.39 -6.04 -4.52
CA ALA A 295 45.97 -6.63 -5.71
C ALA A 295 44.83 -7.04 -6.67
N GLU A 296 45.08 -7.02 -7.96
CA GLU A 296 44.12 -7.48 -8.98
C GLU A 296 44.00 -9.00 -8.99
N HIS A 297 42.77 -9.47 -8.94
CA HIS A 297 42.43 -10.89 -9.00
C HIS A 297 41.42 -11.16 -10.10
N THR A 298 41.45 -12.38 -10.62
CA THR A 298 40.49 -12.84 -11.63
C THR A 298 40.10 -14.28 -11.36
N ALA A 299 38.80 -14.57 -11.45
CA ALA A 299 38.28 -15.93 -11.35
C ALA A 299 37.22 -16.20 -12.43
N LYS A 300 37.15 -17.46 -12.88
CA LYS A 300 36.06 -17.95 -13.70
C LYS A 300 35.07 -18.67 -12.82
N LEU A 301 33.83 -18.19 -12.82
CA LEU A 301 32.74 -18.73 -12.02
C LEU A 301 31.66 -19.31 -12.93
N LYS A 302 31.19 -20.51 -12.59
CA LYS A 302 30.14 -21.19 -13.35
C LYS A 302 28.74 -20.63 -12.98
N ILE A 303 27.92 -20.33 -13.97
CA ILE A 303 26.51 -20.05 -13.75
C ILE A 303 25.79 -21.37 -13.45
N ALA A 304 25.43 -21.58 -12.18
CA ALA A 304 24.82 -22.81 -11.72
C ALA A 304 23.27 -22.72 -11.75
N ALA A 305 22.72 -21.53 -11.54
CA ALA A 305 21.30 -21.28 -11.58
C ALA A 305 20.99 -19.87 -12.10
N VAL A 306 19.86 -19.72 -12.78
CA VAL A 306 19.36 -18.46 -13.34
C VAL A 306 17.89 -18.32 -12.98
N SER A 307 17.53 -17.30 -12.22
CA SER A 307 16.14 -16.94 -11.92
C SER A 307 15.68 -15.78 -12.80
N PRO A 308 14.50 -15.84 -13.41
CA PRO A 308 13.91 -14.70 -14.13
C PRO A 308 13.43 -13.62 -13.16
N ASP A 309 13.00 -14.03 -11.96
CA ASP A 309 12.42 -13.16 -10.95
C ASP A 309 13.48 -12.75 -9.92
N PRO A 310 13.43 -11.51 -9.41
CA PRO A 310 14.32 -11.05 -8.34
C PRO A 310 14.14 -11.89 -7.08
N ALA A 311 15.24 -12.10 -6.36
CA ALA A 311 15.15 -12.72 -5.04
C ALA A 311 14.32 -11.83 -4.11
N PRO A 312 13.38 -12.38 -3.31
CA PRO A 312 12.55 -11.62 -2.36
C PRO A 312 13.38 -11.25 -1.12
N VAL A 313 14.54 -10.67 -1.34
CA VAL A 313 15.48 -10.26 -0.31
C VAL A 313 15.89 -8.83 -0.53
N LYS A 314 16.19 -8.20 0.58
CA LYS A 314 16.59 -6.81 0.64
C LYS A 314 17.98 -6.62 0.08
N GLY A 315 18.20 -5.52 -0.64
CA GLY A 315 19.49 -5.13 -1.16
C GLY A 315 19.67 -5.31 -2.66
N GLY A 316 18.75 -6.00 -3.36
CA GLY A 316 18.71 -6.00 -4.84
C GLY A 316 19.96 -6.55 -5.54
N TYR A 317 20.61 -7.55 -4.96
CA TYR A 317 21.76 -8.17 -5.61
C TYR A 317 21.33 -9.08 -6.75
N ASN A 318 21.90 -8.86 -7.93
CA ASN A 318 21.62 -9.64 -9.12
C ASN A 318 22.40 -10.97 -9.17
N PHE A 319 23.43 -11.08 -8.33
CA PHE A 319 24.26 -12.26 -8.23
C PHE A 319 24.38 -12.72 -6.78
N ALA A 320 24.49 -14.03 -6.62
CA ALA A 320 24.72 -14.63 -5.32
C ALA A 320 25.72 -15.79 -5.43
N MET A 321 26.55 -15.97 -4.41
CA MET A 321 27.46 -17.10 -4.25
C MET A 321 27.48 -17.58 -2.82
N THR A 322 27.90 -18.80 -2.58
CA THR A 322 27.98 -19.35 -1.24
C THR A 322 29.09 -18.68 -0.42
N ASP A 323 28.91 -18.68 0.90
CA ASP A 323 29.93 -18.24 1.85
C ASP A 323 31.28 -18.97 1.64
N GLN A 324 31.22 -20.28 1.32
CA GLN A 324 32.43 -21.06 1.02
C GLN A 324 33.14 -20.59 -0.27
N THR A 325 32.39 -20.28 -1.32
CA THR A 325 32.98 -19.75 -2.57
C THR A 325 33.54 -18.35 -2.32
N MET A 326 32.82 -17.51 -1.56
CA MET A 326 33.26 -16.18 -1.21
C MET A 326 34.54 -16.22 -0.36
N GLU A 327 34.61 -17.05 0.66
CA GLU A 327 35.79 -17.23 1.51
C GLU A 327 37.00 -17.74 0.73
N LYS A 328 36.78 -18.68 -0.22
CA LYS A 328 37.83 -19.17 -1.10
C LYS A 328 38.44 -18.08 -1.99
N LEU A 329 37.64 -17.11 -2.45
CA LEU A 329 38.08 -16.05 -3.36
C LEU A 329 38.64 -14.83 -2.59
N TRP A 330 37.99 -14.40 -1.51
CA TRP A 330 38.36 -13.20 -0.78
C TRP A 330 39.13 -13.47 0.52
N GLY A 331 39.23 -14.75 0.95
CA GLY A 331 39.94 -15.11 2.18
C GLY A 331 39.40 -14.42 3.41
N ASP A 332 40.31 -13.81 4.18
CA ASP A 332 39.96 -13.10 5.41
C ASP A 332 39.49 -11.63 5.19
N MET A 333 39.22 -11.22 3.96
CA MET A 333 38.77 -9.86 3.68
C MET A 333 37.41 -9.60 4.34
N ASN A 334 37.24 -8.39 4.87
CA ASN A 334 35.97 -7.96 5.40
C ASN A 334 34.92 -7.84 4.29
N THR A 335 33.89 -8.69 4.31
CA THR A 335 32.80 -8.71 3.32
C THR A 335 31.53 -8.02 3.83
N ILE A 336 31.57 -7.37 5.00
CA ILE A 336 30.43 -6.64 5.53
C ILE A 336 30.12 -5.47 4.61
N SER A 337 28.88 -5.40 4.14
CA SER A 337 28.39 -4.34 3.25
C SER A 337 27.36 -3.42 3.92
N ALA A 338 26.61 -3.96 4.87
CA ALA A 338 25.62 -3.16 5.63
C ALA A 338 25.30 -3.78 6.99
N PHE A 339 24.81 -2.92 7.89
CA PHE A 339 24.12 -3.30 9.11
C PHE A 339 22.67 -2.85 9.03
N TYR A 340 21.75 -3.78 9.28
CA TYR A 340 20.33 -3.51 9.42
C TYR A 340 19.95 -3.54 10.89
N ILE A 341 19.41 -2.44 11.37
CA ILE A 341 19.15 -2.20 12.79
C ILE A 341 17.64 -2.19 13.01
N SER A 342 17.16 -3.09 13.85
CA SER A 342 15.78 -3.15 14.28
C SER A 342 15.62 -2.57 15.68
N VAL A 343 14.57 -1.77 15.89
CA VAL A 343 14.29 -1.01 17.11
C VAL A 343 13.04 -1.53 17.79
N GLU A 344 13.03 -1.47 19.13
CA GLU A 344 11.84 -1.71 19.92
C GLU A 344 10.94 -0.49 19.88
N ASP A 345 9.67 -0.64 19.50
CA ASP A 345 8.68 0.45 19.44
C ASP A 345 9.21 1.71 18.72
N TYR A 346 9.39 1.57 17.42
CA TYR A 346 9.95 2.61 16.55
C TYR A 346 9.20 3.95 16.63
N GLU A 347 7.87 3.94 16.83
CA GLU A 347 7.10 5.16 16.98
C GLU A 347 7.51 5.97 18.23
N THR A 348 7.89 5.28 19.29
CA THR A 348 8.28 5.91 20.55
C THR A 348 9.77 6.25 20.62
N TYR A 349 10.64 5.36 20.16
CA TYR A 349 12.08 5.45 20.38
C TYR A 349 12.90 5.71 19.12
N GLY A 350 12.28 5.74 17.94
CA GLY A 350 12.97 5.87 16.67
C GLY A 350 13.90 7.08 16.62
N GLU A 351 13.39 8.27 16.92
CA GLU A 351 14.18 9.51 16.85
C GLU A 351 15.39 9.51 17.80
N GLN A 352 15.22 9.01 19.03
CA GLN A 352 16.32 8.90 19.99
C GLN A 352 17.37 7.88 19.52
N THR A 353 16.93 6.77 18.94
CA THR A 353 17.83 5.73 18.44
C THR A 353 18.57 6.22 17.20
N GLU A 354 17.90 6.98 16.32
CA GLU A 354 18.54 7.60 15.16
C GLU A 354 19.68 8.53 15.57
N GLU A 355 19.43 9.44 16.53
CA GLU A 355 20.47 10.32 17.07
C GLU A 355 21.67 9.54 17.64
N ALA A 356 21.39 8.43 18.34
CA ALA A 356 22.44 7.59 18.89
C ALA A 356 23.25 6.87 17.80
N ILE A 357 22.60 6.38 16.72
CA ILE A 357 23.29 5.79 15.57
C ILE A 357 24.13 6.85 14.86
N ARG A 358 23.56 8.01 14.57
CA ARG A 358 24.28 9.13 13.94
C ARG A 358 25.52 9.54 14.74
N SER A 359 25.46 9.54 16.06
CA SER A 359 26.62 9.84 16.90
C SER A 359 27.78 8.85 16.74
N LEU A 360 27.54 7.65 16.22
CA LEU A 360 28.57 6.64 15.94
C LEU A 360 29.01 6.62 14.47
N THR A 361 28.22 7.20 13.56
CA THR A 361 28.44 7.07 12.11
C THR A 361 28.71 8.39 11.40
N ASP A 362 28.21 9.53 11.88
CA ASP A 362 28.32 10.82 11.17
C ASP A 362 29.74 11.39 11.09
N ASP A 363 30.62 10.97 12.01
CA ASP A 363 32.02 11.36 11.96
C ASP A 363 32.82 10.61 10.88
N ASP A 364 32.24 9.57 10.30
CA ASP A 364 32.87 8.74 9.27
C ASP A 364 32.28 9.08 7.88
N PRO A 365 33.00 9.80 7.01
CA PRO A 365 32.49 10.20 5.71
C PRO A 365 32.27 9.05 4.73
N ASP A 366 32.81 7.86 5.03
CA ASP A 366 32.67 6.67 4.20
C ASP A 366 31.38 5.89 4.52
N LEU A 367 30.66 6.26 5.60
CA LEU A 367 29.42 5.62 6.02
C LEU A 367 28.21 6.46 5.65
N SER A 368 27.09 5.77 5.43
CA SER A 368 25.77 6.35 5.17
C SER A 368 24.74 5.69 6.08
N LEU A 369 23.87 6.50 6.66
CA LEU A 369 22.69 6.04 7.38
C LEU A 369 21.44 6.30 6.52
N ALA A 370 20.76 5.23 6.12
CA ALA A 370 19.43 5.31 5.53
C ALA A 370 18.40 4.95 6.61
N THR A 371 17.27 5.65 6.60
CA THR A 371 16.22 5.51 7.59
C THR A 371 14.88 5.17 6.95
N LEU A 372 14.06 4.39 7.64
CA LEU A 372 12.68 4.12 7.23
C LEU A 372 11.88 5.42 7.07
N ARG A 373 12.18 6.44 7.88
CA ARG A 373 11.53 7.76 7.80
C ARG A 373 11.83 8.50 6.49
N GLU A 374 13.09 8.44 6.02
CA GLU A 374 13.46 9.02 4.73
C GLU A 374 12.74 8.31 3.59
N GLN A 375 12.66 6.99 3.62
CA GLN A 375 11.89 6.23 2.61
C GLN A 375 10.40 6.59 2.60
N ILE A 376 9.77 6.75 3.78
CA ILE A 376 8.37 7.20 3.88
C ILE A 376 8.16 8.59 3.24
N LEU A 377 9.17 9.46 3.28
CA LEU A 377 9.07 10.81 2.71
C LEU A 377 9.31 10.84 1.20
N ASP A 378 10.02 9.85 0.68
CA ASP A 378 10.35 9.73 -0.75
C ASP A 378 9.28 8.96 -1.55
N ASP A 379 8.46 8.11 -0.88
CA ASP A 379 7.33 7.36 -1.44
C ASP A 379 6.04 8.22 -1.50
#